data_4250bafe36aebafa717bd95dfb404497
#
_entry.id   4250bafe36aebafa717bd95dfb404497
#
_cell.length_a   1.000
_cell.length_b   1.000
_cell.length_c   1.000
_cell.angle_alpha   90.00
_cell.angle_beta   90.00
_cell.angle_gamma   90.00
#
_symmetry.space_group_name_H-M   'P 1'
#
loop_
_entity.id
_entity.type
_entity.pdbx_description
1 polymer ?
#
loop_
_entity_poly.entity_id
_entity_poly.type
_entity_poly.pdbx_seq_one_letter_code
_entity_poly.pdbx_strand_id
1 'polypeptide(L)'
;MLKLFLQRIRFNLRNLFAKNIVIPTNFKSFEYTIPKYHQLLTSYLLSNTDDEINYSKKIFGKETDDIVTSKDIFSENDFKSHNKFIPAYFNKGDVKVPYEASRLQFLQKLDLLSILNKDKNLHENVDVNNFPLIYWNSPMDVAIRNINLIFHRNFLENNDLDSKILGNNKDLIDTFISQHYQYITENLENDGNVVGNHYLIELCSIILTLATYKFDGFEDDTTYYLNELKNELNRQFYKDGTNFEGSSHYSAFTTEALIIFKLSLDAIEPDSSLIELIEKLVFSNRRLLNLLMVNGELSQIGDNDSGRLFYFYHDEDDPLKMDWLINLIDQFFNFENKNLIEVPNLKNDSIDLTSFSRVDHPLIIIFQNDFNLYTFPDFGIFIWRNNDGSEYFSVRCGQIGQNSVGGHAHYDQLSIECFTEGKWIARDPGTGTYTDDIKTRNEFRSMKFHWGPNADIKFPKESEFDCFKLNYMEDGKLLFLDKNNFLGSAVFNGNKIYRKIVIENGNILISDFSNDTNLYPYQSWGELNEGIKFKFSKGYKRIN
;
A
#
# COMPACT_ATOMS: atom_id res chain seq x y z
N MET A 1 28.06 -4.80 -1.90
CA MET A 1 28.58 -4.39 -0.58
C MET A 1 28.99 -2.92 -0.54
N LEU A 2 29.91 -2.42 -1.38
CA LEU A 2 30.36 -1.02 -1.33
C LEU A 2 29.21 -0.02 -1.58
N LYS A 3 28.34 -0.26 -2.57
CA LYS A 3 27.18 0.60 -2.90
C LYS A 3 26.20 0.69 -1.70
N LEU A 4 25.85 -0.44 -1.07
CA LEU A 4 25.03 -0.50 0.15
C LEU A 4 25.67 0.22 1.34
N PHE A 5 26.99 0.09 1.50
CA PHE A 5 27.72 0.77 2.56
C PHE A 5 27.72 2.30 2.37
N LEU A 6 27.91 2.77 1.12
CA LEU A 6 27.86 4.19 0.79
C LEU A 6 26.42 4.77 0.92
N GLN A 7 25.39 3.99 0.54
CA GLN A 7 24.00 4.37 0.76
C GLN A 7 23.68 4.52 2.24
N ARG A 8 24.14 3.58 3.08
CA ARG A 8 23.97 3.63 4.54
C ARG A 8 24.69 4.83 5.18
N ILE A 9 25.87 5.19 4.67
CA ILE A 9 26.58 6.40 5.10
C ILE A 9 25.81 7.65 4.71
N ARG A 10 25.30 7.75 3.49
CA ARG A 10 24.50 8.88 3.02
C ARG A 10 23.23 9.05 3.87
N PHE A 11 22.49 7.96 4.12
CA PHE A 11 21.29 7.97 4.95
C PHE A 11 21.60 8.44 6.39
N ASN A 12 22.65 7.91 7.02
CA ASN A 12 23.05 8.34 8.36
C ASN A 12 23.50 9.79 8.41
N LEU A 13 24.17 10.28 7.38
CA LEU A 13 24.57 11.69 7.27
C LEU A 13 23.38 12.62 7.03
N ARG A 14 22.39 12.22 6.24
CA ARG A 14 21.12 12.98 6.10
C ARG A 14 20.41 13.14 7.44
N ASN A 15 20.34 12.07 8.24
CA ASN A 15 19.67 12.10 9.55
C ASN A 15 20.47 12.86 10.63
N LEU A 16 21.81 12.90 10.54
CA LEU A 16 22.67 13.64 11.48
C LEU A 16 22.71 15.16 11.21
N PHE A 17 22.58 15.55 9.95
CA PHE A 17 22.57 16.96 9.55
C PHE A 17 21.21 17.26 8.93
N ALA A 18 20.23 17.67 9.77
CA ALA A 18 18.93 18.13 9.29
C ALA A 18 19.13 19.18 8.18
N LYS A 19 19.00 18.77 6.90
CA LYS A 19 19.11 19.67 5.77
C LYS A 19 17.96 20.66 5.77
N ASN A 20 18.23 21.90 5.37
CA ASN A 20 17.15 22.79 5.01
C ASN A 20 16.44 22.24 3.76
N ILE A 21 15.14 22.36 3.74
CA ILE A 21 14.35 22.10 2.53
C ILE A 21 14.64 23.23 1.56
N VAL A 22 15.14 22.89 0.37
CA VAL A 22 15.47 23.87 -0.69
C VAL A 22 14.56 23.59 -1.87
N ILE A 23 13.68 24.55 -2.18
CA ILE A 23 12.81 24.49 -3.35
C ILE A 23 13.62 25.01 -4.55
N PRO A 24 13.69 24.28 -5.68
CA PRO A 24 14.39 24.74 -6.87
C PRO A 24 13.84 26.09 -7.39
N THR A 25 14.73 27.02 -7.70
CA THR A 25 14.40 28.32 -8.31
C THR A 25 14.78 28.39 -9.79
N ASN A 26 15.70 27.50 -10.22
CA ASN A 26 16.09 27.31 -11.60
C ASN A 26 15.69 25.89 -12.02
N PHE A 27 14.78 25.77 -12.96
CA PHE A 27 14.27 24.50 -13.47
C PHE A 27 14.13 24.54 -14.99
N LYS A 28 14.07 23.36 -15.61
CA LYS A 28 14.00 23.18 -17.05
C LYS A 28 12.70 23.79 -17.61
N SER A 29 12.76 24.39 -18.79
CA SER A 29 11.55 24.75 -19.54
C SER A 29 10.94 23.49 -20.12
N PHE A 30 9.65 23.25 -19.84
CA PHE A 30 8.90 22.10 -20.31
C PHE A 30 8.00 22.46 -21.50
N GLU A 31 8.01 21.61 -22.51
CA GLU A 31 7.08 21.65 -23.63
C GLU A 31 6.03 20.55 -23.43
N TYR A 32 4.78 20.93 -23.24
CA TYR A 32 3.67 20.01 -23.03
C TYR A 32 3.31 19.25 -24.30
N THR A 33 3.10 17.95 -24.17
CA THR A 33 2.61 17.08 -25.25
C THR A 33 1.41 16.29 -24.75
N ILE A 34 0.32 16.23 -25.54
CA ILE A 34 -0.89 15.50 -25.14
C ILE A 34 -0.61 14.00 -25.16
N PRO A 35 -0.60 13.30 -24.01
CA PRO A 35 -0.34 11.87 -23.99
C PRO A 35 -1.56 11.06 -24.46
N LYS A 36 -1.32 10.04 -25.27
CA LYS A 36 -2.37 9.16 -25.82
C LYS A 36 -3.21 8.48 -24.73
N TYR A 37 -2.59 8.11 -23.61
CA TYR A 37 -3.26 7.41 -22.50
C TYR A 37 -4.36 8.24 -21.85
N HIS A 38 -4.25 9.57 -21.90
CA HIS A 38 -5.19 10.44 -21.20
C HIS A 38 -6.62 10.33 -21.74
N GLN A 39 -6.78 10.22 -23.05
CA GLN A 39 -8.09 10.04 -23.67
C GLN A 39 -8.72 8.70 -23.24
N LEU A 40 -7.92 7.65 -23.13
CA LEU A 40 -8.39 6.34 -22.67
C LEU A 40 -8.83 6.39 -21.21
N LEU A 41 -8.03 7.00 -20.33
CA LEU A 41 -8.37 7.17 -18.91
C LEU A 41 -9.66 8.01 -18.74
N THR A 42 -9.76 9.15 -19.41
CA THR A 42 -10.94 10.01 -19.35
C THR A 42 -12.20 9.28 -19.85
N SER A 43 -12.11 8.57 -20.99
CA SER A 43 -13.24 7.81 -21.52
C SER A 43 -13.70 6.71 -20.57
N TYR A 44 -12.76 6.01 -19.94
CA TYR A 44 -13.06 4.99 -18.93
C TYR A 44 -13.78 5.61 -17.71
N LEU A 45 -13.24 6.69 -17.16
CA LEU A 45 -13.81 7.36 -15.99
C LEU A 45 -15.25 7.82 -16.27
N LEU A 46 -15.51 8.41 -17.43
CA LEU A 46 -16.84 8.87 -17.80
C LEU A 46 -17.84 7.75 -18.06
N SER A 47 -17.39 6.60 -18.59
CA SER A 47 -18.27 5.46 -18.88
C SER A 47 -18.64 4.61 -17.66
N ASN A 48 -17.87 4.70 -16.58
CA ASN A 48 -18.04 3.90 -15.37
C ASN A 48 -18.46 4.72 -14.13
N THR A 49 -18.84 5.97 -14.33
CA THR A 49 -19.28 6.81 -13.24
C THR A 49 -20.81 6.75 -13.16
N ASP A 50 -21.34 6.18 -12.09
CA ASP A 50 -22.72 6.38 -11.70
C ASP A 50 -22.94 7.85 -11.30
N ASP A 51 -24.14 8.37 -11.49
CA ASP A 51 -24.47 9.81 -11.38
C ASP A 51 -24.21 10.47 -10.00
N GLU A 52 -23.72 9.71 -9.01
CA GLU A 52 -23.48 10.20 -7.65
C GLU A 52 -22.03 10.09 -7.22
N ILE A 53 -21.15 11.00 -7.71
CA ILE A 53 -19.86 11.22 -7.08
C ILE A 53 -20.06 12.23 -5.95
N ASN A 54 -19.91 11.76 -4.70
CA ASN A 54 -19.91 12.64 -3.54
C ASN A 54 -18.50 13.18 -3.29
N TYR A 55 -18.36 14.50 -3.33
CA TYR A 55 -17.16 15.18 -2.87
C TYR A 55 -17.37 15.72 -1.46
N SER A 56 -16.51 15.34 -0.55
CA SER A 56 -16.47 15.89 0.81
C SER A 56 -15.03 16.27 1.17
N LYS A 57 -14.86 17.36 1.90
CA LYS A 57 -13.56 17.81 2.40
C LYS A 57 -13.17 16.97 3.61
N LYS A 58 -12.55 15.82 3.36
CA LYS A 58 -12.09 14.91 4.42
C LYS A 58 -10.61 14.58 4.24
N ILE A 59 -9.91 14.42 5.35
CA ILE A 59 -8.55 13.87 5.41
C ILE A 59 -8.59 12.71 6.39
N PHE A 60 -8.27 11.50 5.94
CA PHE A 60 -8.43 10.26 6.73
C PHE A 60 -9.82 10.12 7.37
N GLY A 61 -10.86 10.48 6.62
CA GLY A 61 -12.27 10.41 7.05
C GLY A 61 -12.72 11.50 8.01
N LYS A 62 -11.85 12.40 8.48
CA LYS A 62 -12.22 13.55 9.30
C LYS A 62 -12.54 14.76 8.45
N GLU A 63 -13.71 15.36 8.66
CA GLU A 63 -14.10 16.60 7.99
C GLU A 63 -13.14 17.76 8.33
N THR A 64 -12.89 18.62 7.34
CA THR A 64 -12.04 19.80 7.47
C THR A 64 -12.60 20.96 6.66
N ASP A 65 -12.46 22.19 7.19
CA ASP A 65 -12.83 23.40 6.46
C ASP A 65 -11.85 23.69 5.31
N ASP A 66 -10.59 23.28 5.48
CA ASP A 66 -9.50 23.49 4.55
C ASP A 66 -8.83 22.16 4.22
N ILE A 67 -9.00 21.68 2.97
CA ILE A 67 -8.42 20.42 2.52
C ILE A 67 -6.91 20.53 2.26
N VAL A 68 -6.37 21.74 2.10
CA VAL A 68 -4.93 22.01 1.95
C VAL A 68 -4.45 22.72 3.21
N THR A 69 -3.99 21.95 4.18
CA THR A 69 -3.65 22.45 5.51
C THR A 69 -2.27 21.99 5.97
N SER A 70 -1.49 22.91 6.57
CA SER A 70 -0.23 22.57 7.25
C SER A 70 -0.44 22.00 8.65
N LYS A 71 -1.69 21.85 9.10
CA LYS A 71 -2.05 21.36 10.41
C LYS A 71 -2.31 19.86 10.42
N ASP A 72 -1.93 19.22 11.52
CA ASP A 72 -2.51 17.96 11.90
C ASP A 72 -3.90 18.22 12.48
N ILE A 73 -4.94 17.98 11.70
CA ILE A 73 -6.33 18.24 12.10
C ILE A 73 -6.82 17.35 13.26
N PHE A 74 -6.07 16.33 13.65
CA PHE A 74 -6.38 15.44 14.78
C PHE A 74 -5.81 15.96 16.11
N SER A 75 -4.66 16.65 16.06
CA SER A 75 -3.97 17.20 17.26
C SER A 75 -3.85 18.72 17.27
N GLU A 76 -4.29 19.42 16.21
CA GLU A 76 -4.20 20.87 16.02
C GLU A 76 -2.78 21.45 15.97
N ASN A 77 -1.75 20.60 15.87
CA ASN A 77 -0.37 21.06 15.66
C ASN A 77 -0.20 21.65 14.26
N ASP A 78 0.46 22.81 14.17
CA ASP A 78 0.72 23.47 12.90
C ASP A 78 2.19 23.38 12.53
N PHE A 79 2.48 22.82 11.36
CA PHE A 79 3.81 22.61 10.81
C PHE A 79 4.26 23.74 9.86
N LYS A 80 3.48 24.81 9.72
CA LYS A 80 3.76 25.90 8.77
C LYS A 80 5.15 26.53 8.91
N SER A 81 5.67 26.62 10.13
CA SER A 81 6.98 27.24 10.43
C SER A 81 8.17 26.29 10.23
N HIS A 82 7.93 25.01 9.91
CA HIS A 82 9.02 24.05 9.75
C HIS A 82 9.74 24.24 8.42
N ASN A 83 11.06 24.41 8.47
CA ASN A 83 11.93 24.64 7.32
C ASN A 83 13.05 23.60 7.17
N LYS A 84 13.03 22.55 8.00
CA LYS A 84 14.00 21.46 7.98
C LYS A 84 13.30 20.14 7.78
N PHE A 85 14.01 19.17 7.23
CA PHE A 85 13.53 17.80 7.19
C PHE A 85 13.10 17.33 8.59
N ILE A 86 11.84 16.90 8.71
CA ILE A 86 11.28 16.32 9.93
C ILE A 86 11.45 14.81 9.82
N PRO A 87 12.17 14.16 10.75
CA PRO A 87 12.20 12.70 10.81
C PRO A 87 10.79 12.13 11.00
N ALA A 88 10.55 10.93 10.49
CA ALA A 88 9.27 10.23 10.63
C ALA A 88 8.76 10.07 12.09
N TYR A 89 9.63 10.25 13.07
CA TYR A 89 9.34 10.15 14.52
C TYR A 89 9.19 11.50 15.19
N PHE A 90 8.23 12.27 14.77
CA PHE A 90 8.00 13.60 15.36
C PHE A 90 6.86 13.56 16.39
N ASN A 91 7.21 13.55 17.67
CA ASN A 91 6.29 13.36 18.82
C ASN A 91 5.31 14.53 19.10
N LYS A 92 5.13 15.48 18.18
CA LYS A 92 4.26 16.65 18.39
C LYS A 92 3.16 16.75 17.33
N GLY A 93 2.43 15.67 17.11
CA GLY A 93 1.42 15.56 16.06
C GLY A 93 1.91 14.71 14.90
N ASP A 94 1.04 14.52 13.94
CA ASP A 94 1.26 13.64 12.81
C ASP A 94 1.54 14.43 11.53
N VAL A 95 2.80 14.44 11.12
CA VAL A 95 3.24 15.10 9.89
C VAL A 95 2.62 14.47 8.63
N LYS A 96 2.16 13.22 8.71
CA LYS A 96 1.47 12.55 7.61
C LYS A 96 0.18 13.27 7.21
N VAL A 97 -0.50 13.93 8.12
CA VAL A 97 -1.73 14.68 7.82
C VAL A 97 -1.48 15.85 6.87
N PRO A 98 -0.54 16.79 7.13
CA PRO A 98 -0.22 17.82 6.14
C PRO A 98 0.43 17.25 4.86
N TYR A 99 1.11 16.10 4.90
CA TYR A 99 1.59 15.45 3.70
C TYR A 99 0.42 15.01 2.82
N GLU A 100 -0.55 14.29 3.37
CA GLU A 100 -1.76 13.88 2.66
C GLU A 100 -2.50 15.07 2.06
N ALA A 101 -2.71 16.12 2.85
CA ALA A 101 -3.34 17.37 2.39
C ALA A 101 -2.58 18.01 1.20
N SER A 102 -1.25 17.88 1.18
CA SER A 102 -0.40 18.47 0.14
C SER A 102 -0.42 17.72 -1.20
N ARG A 103 -0.93 16.50 -1.25
CA ARG A 103 -0.95 15.64 -2.45
C ARG A 103 -1.87 16.14 -3.55
N LEU A 104 -2.83 17.00 -3.23
CA LEU A 104 -3.83 17.54 -4.16
C LEU A 104 -4.71 16.45 -4.85
N GLN A 105 -4.89 15.30 -4.22
CA GLN A 105 -5.64 14.18 -4.79
C GLN A 105 -7.11 14.50 -5.02
N PHE A 106 -7.69 15.42 -4.26
CA PHE A 106 -9.05 15.91 -4.43
C PHE A 106 -9.32 16.51 -5.83
N LEU A 107 -8.28 16.99 -6.54
CA LEU A 107 -8.39 17.49 -7.91
C LEU A 107 -8.98 16.45 -8.84
N GLN A 108 -8.60 15.20 -8.71
CA GLN A 108 -9.12 14.12 -9.55
C GLN A 108 -10.66 14.05 -9.48
N LYS A 109 -11.25 14.15 -8.29
CA LYS A 109 -12.71 14.17 -8.11
C LYS A 109 -13.34 15.44 -8.67
N LEU A 110 -12.74 16.60 -8.40
CA LEU A 110 -13.26 17.89 -8.91
C LEU A 110 -13.22 17.97 -10.43
N ASP A 111 -12.14 17.45 -11.05
CA ASP A 111 -12.02 17.38 -12.50
C ASP A 111 -13.13 16.51 -13.10
N LEU A 112 -13.35 15.33 -12.53
CA LEU A 112 -14.39 14.42 -12.99
C LEU A 112 -15.80 15.03 -12.82
N LEU A 113 -16.09 15.63 -11.67
CA LEU A 113 -17.34 16.34 -11.41
C LEU A 113 -17.55 17.52 -12.35
N SER A 114 -16.49 18.28 -12.68
CA SER A 114 -16.56 19.41 -13.62
C SER A 114 -16.99 18.95 -15.01
N ILE A 115 -16.50 17.78 -15.45
CA ILE A 115 -16.90 17.20 -16.74
C ILE A 115 -18.35 16.71 -16.70
N LEU A 116 -18.73 15.95 -15.68
CA LEU A 116 -20.07 15.36 -15.54
C LEU A 116 -21.15 16.43 -15.41
N ASN A 117 -20.94 17.42 -14.54
CA ASN A 117 -21.92 18.48 -14.26
C ASN A 117 -21.83 19.65 -15.24
N LYS A 118 -20.83 19.66 -16.14
CA LYS A 118 -20.53 20.79 -17.03
C LYS A 118 -20.35 22.11 -16.27
N ASP A 119 -19.93 22.04 -15.01
CA ASP A 119 -19.67 23.21 -14.16
C ASP A 119 -18.16 23.48 -14.09
N LYS A 120 -17.74 24.48 -14.85
CA LYS A 120 -16.33 24.91 -14.93
C LYS A 120 -15.82 25.61 -13.64
N ASN A 121 -16.65 25.76 -12.61
CA ASN A 121 -16.34 26.54 -11.41
C ASN A 121 -16.16 25.70 -10.13
N LEU A 122 -16.15 24.36 -10.24
CA LEU A 122 -16.06 23.49 -9.08
C LEU A 122 -14.69 23.51 -8.37
N HIS A 123 -13.64 24.00 -9.03
CA HIS A 123 -12.29 24.02 -8.46
C HIS A 123 -12.16 25.00 -7.31
N GLU A 124 -11.60 24.54 -6.21
CA GLU A 124 -11.21 25.37 -5.09
C GLU A 124 -10.01 26.25 -5.44
N ASN A 125 -9.98 27.46 -4.89
CA ASN A 125 -8.82 28.35 -5.07
C ASN A 125 -7.67 27.89 -4.17
N VAL A 126 -6.71 27.17 -4.74
CA VAL A 126 -5.50 26.69 -4.03
C VAL A 126 -4.34 27.59 -4.41
N ASP A 127 -3.81 28.34 -3.43
CA ASP A 127 -2.63 29.15 -3.64
C ASP A 127 -1.34 28.31 -3.49
N VAL A 128 -0.96 27.65 -4.58
CA VAL A 128 0.25 26.80 -4.62
C VAL A 128 1.56 27.60 -4.51
N ASN A 129 1.55 28.93 -4.79
CA ASN A 129 2.73 29.77 -4.68
C ASN A 129 3.16 29.98 -3.23
N ASN A 130 2.24 29.82 -2.28
CA ASN A 130 2.47 29.99 -0.86
C ASN A 130 2.47 28.66 -0.08
N PHE A 131 2.77 27.54 -0.76
CA PHE A 131 2.89 26.26 -0.09
C PHE A 131 3.95 26.30 1.00
N PRO A 132 3.62 25.92 2.25
CA PRO A 132 4.57 25.86 3.34
C PRO A 132 5.64 24.80 3.05
N LEU A 133 6.86 25.01 3.56
CA LEU A 133 7.99 24.11 3.32
C LEU A 133 7.73 22.67 3.78
N ILE A 134 6.82 22.45 4.72
CA ILE A 134 6.44 21.12 5.15
C ILE A 134 5.91 20.25 3.99
N TYR A 135 5.28 20.84 2.97
CA TYR A 135 4.79 20.14 1.79
C TYR A 135 5.89 19.64 0.84
N TRP A 136 7.14 20.06 1.09
CA TRP A 136 8.34 19.65 0.37
C TRP A 136 9.22 18.70 1.19
N ASN A 137 8.78 18.31 2.39
CA ASN A 137 9.58 17.51 3.29
C ASN A 137 9.70 16.03 2.87
N SER A 138 8.69 15.47 2.22
CA SER A 138 8.66 14.10 1.71
C SER A 138 8.70 14.10 0.19
N PRO A 139 9.78 13.67 -0.46
CA PRO A 139 9.86 13.58 -1.92
C PRO A 139 8.76 12.71 -2.53
N MET A 140 8.36 11.60 -1.88
CA MET A 140 7.23 10.79 -2.32
C MET A 140 5.92 11.59 -2.35
N ASP A 141 5.63 12.40 -1.34
CA ASP A 141 4.41 13.21 -1.32
C ASP A 141 4.44 14.33 -2.38
N VAL A 142 5.63 14.88 -2.65
CA VAL A 142 5.85 15.78 -3.80
C VAL A 142 5.61 15.05 -5.13
N ALA A 143 6.04 13.80 -5.24
CA ALA A 143 5.81 12.96 -6.42
C ALA A 143 4.32 12.67 -6.64
N ILE A 144 3.57 12.32 -5.59
CA ILE A 144 2.11 12.11 -5.67
C ILE A 144 1.41 13.41 -6.08
N ARG A 145 1.80 14.55 -5.52
CA ARG A 145 1.28 15.86 -5.93
C ARG A 145 1.56 16.15 -7.40
N ASN A 146 2.75 15.85 -7.88
CA ASN A 146 3.12 16.03 -9.28
C ASN A 146 2.27 15.15 -10.22
N ILE A 147 2.01 13.89 -9.86
CA ILE A 147 1.09 13.00 -10.59
C ILE A 147 -0.29 13.65 -10.70
N ASN A 148 -0.83 14.18 -9.61
CA ASN A 148 -2.15 14.82 -9.58
C ASN A 148 -2.18 16.11 -10.40
N LEU A 149 -1.12 16.90 -10.39
CA LEU A 149 -0.99 18.10 -11.23
C LEU A 149 -0.94 17.74 -12.72
N ILE A 150 -0.24 16.67 -13.11
CA ILE A 150 -0.20 16.20 -14.50
C ILE A 150 -1.57 15.70 -14.94
N PHE A 151 -2.27 14.93 -14.12
CA PHE A 151 -3.64 14.52 -14.41
C PHE A 151 -4.56 15.72 -14.57
N HIS A 152 -4.52 16.65 -13.63
CA HIS A 152 -5.29 17.90 -13.71
C HIS A 152 -4.97 18.69 -14.98
N ARG A 153 -3.69 18.89 -15.30
CA ARG A 153 -3.26 19.57 -16.54
C ARG A 153 -3.83 18.91 -17.80
N ASN A 154 -3.80 17.59 -17.84
CA ASN A 154 -4.37 16.80 -18.92
C ASN A 154 -5.89 16.94 -19.02
N PHE A 155 -6.60 16.95 -17.89
CA PHE A 155 -8.07 17.18 -17.86
C PHE A 155 -8.43 18.55 -18.39
N LEU A 156 -7.70 19.60 -17.99
CA LEU A 156 -7.92 20.96 -18.49
C LEU A 156 -7.75 21.07 -20.00
N GLU A 157 -6.74 20.40 -20.55
CA GLU A 157 -6.46 20.45 -22.00
C GLU A 157 -7.53 19.76 -22.82
N ASN A 158 -7.93 18.54 -22.41
CA ASN A 158 -8.86 17.73 -23.20
C ASN A 158 -10.32 18.14 -23.10
N ASN A 159 -10.71 18.91 -22.07
CA ASN A 159 -12.10 19.27 -21.84
C ASN A 159 -12.36 20.76 -21.94
N ASP A 160 -11.38 21.55 -22.41
CA ASP A 160 -11.45 23.01 -22.51
C ASP A 160 -11.92 23.65 -21.19
N LEU A 161 -11.37 23.16 -20.08
CA LEU A 161 -11.69 23.63 -18.74
C LEU A 161 -10.73 24.73 -18.31
N ASP A 162 -11.25 25.67 -17.52
CA ASP A 162 -10.46 26.65 -16.81
C ASP A 162 -10.10 26.12 -15.41
N SER A 163 -8.88 26.39 -14.94
CA SER A 163 -8.48 26.08 -13.59
C SER A 163 -8.43 27.32 -12.71
N LYS A 164 -8.99 27.26 -11.51
CA LYS A 164 -8.76 28.29 -10.48
C LYS A 164 -7.48 28.06 -9.67
N ILE A 165 -6.86 26.91 -9.86
CA ILE A 165 -5.52 26.62 -9.34
C ILE A 165 -4.54 27.44 -10.17
N LEU A 166 -3.65 28.18 -9.52
CA LEU A 166 -2.69 29.06 -10.21
C LEU A 166 -3.33 30.11 -11.15
N GLY A 167 -4.58 30.54 -10.87
CA GLY A 167 -5.20 31.67 -11.57
C GLY A 167 -5.50 31.45 -13.05
N ASN A 168 -5.95 30.28 -13.44
CA ASN A 168 -6.31 29.89 -14.82
C ASN A 168 -5.15 29.91 -15.83
N ASN A 169 -3.92 29.73 -15.37
CA ASN A 169 -2.73 29.78 -16.22
C ASN A 169 -2.07 28.41 -16.36
N LYS A 170 -2.33 27.73 -17.49
CA LYS A 170 -1.73 26.43 -17.81
C LYS A 170 -0.20 26.46 -17.79
N ASP A 171 0.43 27.57 -18.24
CA ASP A 171 1.88 27.73 -18.23
C ASP A 171 2.45 27.76 -16.79
N LEU A 172 1.70 28.30 -15.83
CA LEU A 172 2.09 28.25 -14.42
C LEU A 172 1.99 26.82 -13.85
N ILE A 173 1.01 26.03 -14.28
CA ILE A 173 0.93 24.61 -13.91
C ILE A 173 2.13 23.86 -14.48
N ASP A 174 2.45 24.06 -15.76
CA ASP A 174 3.61 23.43 -16.42
C ASP A 174 4.93 23.85 -15.74
N THR A 175 5.05 25.12 -15.36
CA THR A 175 6.18 25.63 -14.57
C THR A 175 6.29 24.95 -13.20
N PHE A 176 5.17 24.77 -12.51
CA PHE A 176 5.13 24.14 -11.20
C PHE A 176 5.43 22.64 -11.28
N ILE A 177 4.95 21.94 -12.31
CA ILE A 177 5.31 20.54 -12.61
C ILE A 177 6.83 20.43 -12.85
N SER A 178 7.42 21.34 -13.63
CA SER A 178 8.88 21.36 -13.84
C SER A 178 9.66 21.53 -12.54
N GLN A 179 9.20 22.40 -11.65
CA GLN A 179 9.79 22.60 -10.32
C GLN A 179 9.72 21.32 -9.46
N HIS A 180 8.57 20.61 -9.50
CA HIS A 180 8.41 19.34 -8.81
C HIS A 180 9.34 18.27 -9.37
N TYR A 181 9.42 18.14 -10.69
CA TYR A 181 10.33 17.20 -11.35
C TYR A 181 11.78 17.42 -10.90
N GLN A 182 12.25 18.67 -10.92
CA GLN A 182 13.60 19.02 -10.47
C GLN A 182 13.80 18.66 -8.99
N TYR A 183 12.82 19.01 -8.13
CA TYR A 183 12.91 18.67 -6.71
C TYR A 183 13.00 17.19 -6.45
N ILE A 184 12.14 16.38 -7.12
CA ILE A 184 12.11 14.91 -6.96
C ILE A 184 13.45 14.33 -7.40
N THR A 185 13.96 14.71 -8.60
CA THR A 185 15.22 14.18 -9.14
C THR A 185 16.45 14.55 -8.31
N GLU A 186 16.43 15.66 -7.61
CA GLU A 186 17.49 16.07 -6.67
C GLU A 186 17.39 15.44 -5.28
N ASN A 187 16.24 14.87 -4.91
CA ASN A 187 15.96 14.38 -3.55
C ASN A 187 15.46 12.93 -3.50
N LEU A 188 15.79 12.09 -4.46
CA LEU A 188 15.34 10.69 -4.55
C LEU A 188 15.57 9.91 -3.25
N GLU A 189 14.56 9.15 -2.82
CA GLU A 189 14.61 8.26 -1.65
C GLU A 189 15.15 6.86 -2.04
N ASN A 190 16.24 6.85 -2.80
CA ASN A 190 16.88 5.63 -3.34
C ASN A 190 18.06 5.14 -2.51
N ASP A 191 18.18 5.58 -1.27
CA ASP A 191 19.22 5.20 -0.31
C ASP A 191 18.62 4.62 0.99
N GLY A 192 19.45 4.11 1.86
CA GLY A 192 19.01 3.53 3.13
C GLY A 192 19.10 2.01 3.20
N ASN A 193 18.54 1.43 4.27
CA ASN A 193 18.55 -0.01 4.50
C ASN A 193 17.53 -0.74 3.61
N VAL A 194 16.41 -0.09 3.36
CA VAL A 194 15.34 -0.54 2.48
C VAL A 194 14.99 0.60 1.56
N VAL A 195 15.00 0.34 0.27
CA VAL A 195 14.47 1.22 -0.75
C VAL A 195 13.14 0.58 -1.18
N GLY A 196 12.04 1.22 -0.85
CA GLY A 196 10.69 0.67 -0.98
C GLY A 196 9.79 1.50 -1.90
N ASN A 197 8.51 1.49 -1.56
CA ASN A 197 7.47 2.15 -2.34
C ASN A 197 7.74 3.64 -2.57
N HIS A 198 8.38 4.37 -1.65
CA HIS A 198 8.70 5.79 -1.83
C HIS A 198 9.44 6.03 -3.15
N TYR A 199 10.55 5.33 -3.36
CA TYR A 199 11.32 5.48 -4.60
C TYR A 199 10.55 4.99 -5.84
N LEU A 200 9.72 3.95 -5.70
CA LEU A 200 8.89 3.48 -6.80
C LEU A 200 7.87 4.56 -7.23
N ILE A 201 7.27 5.28 -6.28
CA ILE A 201 6.32 6.37 -6.56
C ILE A 201 7.03 7.59 -7.14
N GLU A 202 8.24 7.90 -6.69
CA GLU A 202 9.07 8.95 -7.30
C GLU A 202 9.37 8.63 -8.76
N LEU A 203 9.78 7.39 -9.07
CA LEU A 203 9.96 6.93 -10.45
C LEU A 203 8.65 7.02 -11.25
N CYS A 204 7.51 6.69 -10.63
CA CYS A 204 6.21 6.81 -11.26
C CYS A 204 5.92 8.26 -11.71
N SER A 205 6.15 9.22 -10.83
CA SER A 205 6.00 10.64 -11.13
C SER A 205 6.97 11.11 -12.25
N ILE A 206 8.23 10.69 -12.17
CA ILE A 206 9.24 11.04 -13.17
C ILE A 206 8.86 10.51 -14.55
N ILE A 207 8.51 9.23 -14.65
CA ILE A 207 8.17 8.59 -15.93
C ILE A 207 6.87 9.15 -16.52
N LEU A 208 5.89 9.46 -15.67
CA LEU A 208 4.68 10.16 -16.11
C LEU A 208 5.00 11.57 -16.64
N THR A 209 5.94 12.28 -16.02
CA THR A 209 6.41 13.59 -16.50
C THR A 209 7.09 13.44 -17.87
N LEU A 210 7.98 12.46 -18.03
CA LEU A 210 8.64 12.15 -19.31
C LEU A 210 7.63 11.74 -20.41
N ALA A 211 6.52 11.11 -20.06
CA ALA A 211 5.45 10.77 -21.01
C ALA A 211 4.61 11.98 -21.44
N THR A 212 4.69 13.09 -20.69
CA THR A 212 3.82 14.26 -20.88
C THR A 212 4.59 15.47 -21.40
N TYR A 213 5.88 15.60 -21.10
CA TYR A 213 6.67 16.79 -21.39
C TYR A 213 7.98 16.48 -22.13
N LYS A 214 8.40 17.41 -22.99
CA LYS A 214 9.74 17.44 -23.61
C LYS A 214 10.56 18.59 -23.06
N PHE A 215 11.86 18.39 -22.90
CA PHE A 215 12.81 19.38 -22.37
C PHE A 215 14.26 19.01 -22.70
N ASP A 216 15.20 19.92 -22.46
CA ASP A 216 16.62 19.65 -22.69
C ASP A 216 17.14 18.53 -21.78
N GLY A 217 17.74 17.48 -22.37
CA GLY A 217 18.22 16.28 -21.68
C GLY A 217 17.15 15.19 -21.49
N PHE A 218 15.99 15.33 -22.13
CA PHE A 218 14.88 14.37 -22.07
C PHE A 218 15.30 12.93 -22.41
N GLU A 219 16.10 12.74 -23.45
CA GLU A 219 16.51 11.40 -23.91
C GLU A 219 17.44 10.70 -22.88
N ASP A 220 18.34 11.47 -22.26
CA ASP A 220 19.25 10.96 -21.23
C ASP A 220 18.47 10.59 -19.97
N ASP A 221 17.56 11.47 -19.52
CA ASP A 221 16.69 11.22 -18.36
C ASP A 221 15.79 10.01 -18.63
N THR A 222 15.20 9.90 -19.83
CA THR A 222 14.36 8.75 -20.21
C THR A 222 15.13 7.44 -20.11
N THR A 223 16.31 7.38 -20.74
CA THR A 223 17.16 6.17 -20.70
C THR A 223 17.55 5.79 -19.29
N TYR A 224 17.94 6.78 -18.47
CA TYR A 224 18.34 6.56 -17.08
C TYR A 224 17.18 6.02 -16.23
N TYR A 225 16.02 6.69 -16.24
CA TYR A 225 14.91 6.33 -15.36
C TYR A 225 14.17 5.06 -15.79
N LEU A 226 14.15 4.70 -17.07
CA LEU A 226 13.64 3.39 -17.51
C LEU A 226 14.52 2.25 -17.00
N ASN A 227 15.85 2.42 -16.98
CA ASN A 227 16.74 1.43 -16.38
C ASN A 227 16.56 1.32 -14.86
N GLU A 228 16.40 2.46 -14.16
CA GLU A 228 16.10 2.44 -12.72
C GLU A 228 14.74 1.76 -12.45
N LEU A 229 13.69 2.06 -13.22
CA LEU A 229 12.42 1.36 -13.09
C LEU A 229 12.57 -0.16 -13.23
N LYS A 230 13.28 -0.63 -14.27
CA LYS A 230 13.51 -2.07 -14.46
C LYS A 230 14.19 -2.71 -13.25
N ASN A 231 15.19 -2.02 -12.67
CA ASN A 231 15.90 -2.49 -11.49
C ASN A 231 14.96 -2.56 -10.27
N GLU A 232 14.12 -1.53 -10.08
CA GLU A 232 13.20 -1.47 -8.94
C GLU A 232 12.08 -2.51 -9.03
N LEU A 233 11.49 -2.71 -10.21
CA LEU A 233 10.48 -3.75 -10.41
C LEU A 233 11.03 -5.14 -10.09
N ASN A 234 12.29 -5.44 -10.50
CA ASN A 234 12.94 -6.71 -10.14
C ASN A 234 13.30 -6.82 -8.65
N ARG A 235 13.45 -5.71 -7.95
CA ARG A 235 13.83 -5.68 -6.52
C ARG A 235 12.62 -5.71 -5.60
N GLN A 236 11.55 -4.98 -5.94
CA GLN A 236 10.39 -4.76 -5.08
C GLN A 236 9.25 -5.75 -5.31
N PHE A 237 9.40 -6.65 -6.29
CA PHE A 237 8.41 -7.69 -6.52
C PHE A 237 9.06 -9.07 -6.45
N TYR A 238 8.38 -9.99 -5.80
CA TYR A 238 8.82 -11.36 -5.67
C TYR A 238 8.68 -12.15 -6.97
N LYS A 239 9.14 -13.40 -6.98
CA LYS A 239 9.08 -14.27 -8.16
C LYS A 239 7.64 -14.63 -8.54
N ASP A 240 6.73 -14.72 -7.56
CA ASP A 240 5.30 -14.90 -7.79
C ASP A 240 4.59 -13.62 -8.27
N GLY A 241 5.32 -12.52 -8.41
CA GLY A 241 4.88 -11.23 -8.91
C GLY A 241 4.20 -10.34 -7.87
N THR A 242 4.10 -10.78 -6.61
CA THR A 242 3.54 -9.97 -5.53
C THR A 242 4.54 -8.94 -5.00
N ASN A 243 4.03 -7.85 -4.43
CA ASN A 243 4.87 -6.79 -3.89
C ASN A 243 5.56 -7.22 -2.57
N PHE A 244 6.81 -6.80 -2.38
CA PHE A 244 7.66 -7.20 -1.26
C PHE A 244 7.37 -6.46 0.06
N GLU A 245 6.49 -5.47 0.08
CA GLU A 245 6.18 -4.68 1.29
C GLU A 245 5.47 -5.51 2.38
N GLY A 246 4.89 -6.67 2.03
CA GLY A 246 4.26 -7.58 2.99
C GLY A 246 2.90 -7.10 3.50
N SER A 247 2.24 -6.20 2.76
CA SER A 247 0.92 -5.65 3.08
C SER A 247 -0.01 -5.70 1.88
N SER A 248 -1.28 -6.02 2.13
CA SER A 248 -2.32 -6.02 1.09
C SER A 248 -2.59 -4.61 0.56
N HIS A 249 -2.58 -3.60 1.42
CA HIS A 249 -2.81 -2.22 1.03
C HIS A 249 -1.64 -1.65 0.22
N TYR A 250 -0.40 -1.92 0.62
CA TYR A 250 0.76 -1.51 -0.17
C TYR A 250 0.86 -2.27 -1.49
N SER A 251 0.36 -3.52 -1.57
CA SER A 251 0.20 -4.22 -2.86
C SER A 251 -0.79 -3.50 -3.77
N ALA A 252 -1.91 -2.98 -3.23
CA ALA A 252 -2.84 -2.15 -4.01
C ALA A 252 -2.19 -0.84 -4.46
N PHE A 253 -1.54 -0.12 -3.54
CA PHE A 253 -0.88 1.16 -3.82
C PHE A 253 0.22 1.05 -4.90
N THR A 254 1.05 0.03 -4.83
CA THR A 254 2.08 -0.22 -5.85
C THR A 254 1.49 -0.71 -7.17
N THR A 255 0.34 -1.40 -7.14
CA THR A 255 -0.38 -1.79 -8.35
C THR A 255 -0.94 -0.57 -9.10
N GLU A 256 -1.41 0.45 -8.38
CA GLU A 256 -1.79 1.73 -8.99
C GLU A 256 -0.61 2.38 -9.73
N ALA A 257 0.59 2.34 -9.14
CA ALA A 257 1.80 2.81 -9.81
C ALA A 257 2.13 1.99 -11.08
N LEU A 258 1.96 0.65 -11.03
CA LEU A 258 2.16 -0.20 -12.22
C LEU A 258 1.21 0.18 -13.37
N ILE A 259 -0.04 0.55 -13.07
CA ILE A 259 -0.99 1.04 -14.08
C ILE A 259 -0.48 2.34 -14.71
N ILE A 260 -0.04 3.31 -13.89
CA ILE A 260 0.50 4.59 -14.40
C ILE A 260 1.76 4.35 -15.22
N PHE A 261 2.66 3.46 -14.81
CA PHE A 261 3.82 3.07 -15.60
C PHE A 261 3.42 2.55 -16.98
N LYS A 262 2.46 1.62 -17.04
CA LYS A 262 1.98 1.07 -18.32
C LYS A 262 1.45 2.17 -19.23
N LEU A 263 0.58 3.04 -18.71
CA LEU A 263 0.01 4.15 -19.47
C LEU A 263 1.09 5.12 -19.97
N SER A 264 2.09 5.42 -19.14
CA SER A 264 3.20 6.30 -19.49
C SER A 264 4.12 5.68 -20.54
N LEU A 265 4.44 4.40 -20.38
CA LEU A 265 5.33 3.66 -21.26
C LEU A 265 4.73 3.50 -22.67
N ASP A 266 3.42 3.32 -22.80
CA ASP A 266 2.74 3.33 -24.08
C ASP A 266 2.94 4.66 -24.86
N ALA A 267 3.16 5.77 -24.15
CA ALA A 267 3.41 7.09 -24.75
C ALA A 267 4.86 7.30 -25.18
N ILE A 268 5.83 6.71 -24.49
CA ILE A 268 7.27 6.90 -24.79
C ILE A 268 7.88 5.72 -25.56
N GLU A 269 7.09 4.71 -25.91
CA GLU A 269 7.46 3.56 -26.75
C GLU A 269 8.66 2.77 -26.19
N PRO A 270 8.59 2.23 -24.96
CA PRO A 270 9.70 1.59 -24.30
C PRO A 270 10.02 0.20 -24.84
N ASP A 271 11.08 -0.40 -24.33
CA ASP A 271 11.40 -1.81 -24.52
C ASP A 271 10.22 -2.72 -24.17
N SER A 272 9.84 -3.59 -25.08
CA SER A 272 8.73 -4.53 -24.91
C SER A 272 8.88 -5.44 -23.68
N SER A 273 10.11 -5.79 -23.31
CA SER A 273 10.40 -6.60 -22.12
C SER A 273 9.99 -5.93 -20.81
N LEU A 274 10.02 -4.61 -20.74
CA LEU A 274 9.59 -3.85 -19.57
C LEU A 274 8.05 -3.82 -19.46
N ILE A 275 7.35 -3.66 -20.58
CA ILE A 275 5.89 -3.76 -20.64
C ILE A 275 5.44 -5.16 -20.22
N GLU A 276 6.03 -6.21 -20.77
CA GLU A 276 5.71 -7.60 -20.41
C GLU A 276 5.91 -7.87 -18.90
N LEU A 277 6.99 -7.33 -18.32
CA LEU A 277 7.23 -7.42 -16.88
C LEU A 277 6.12 -6.74 -16.08
N ILE A 278 5.76 -5.50 -16.42
CA ILE A 278 4.69 -4.75 -15.73
C ILE A 278 3.36 -5.51 -15.82
N GLU A 279 2.99 -5.98 -16.99
CA GLU A 279 1.75 -6.75 -17.17
C GLU A 279 1.72 -8.03 -16.35
N LYS A 280 2.85 -8.74 -16.23
CA LYS A 280 2.96 -9.89 -15.34
C LYS A 280 2.75 -9.52 -13.87
N LEU A 281 3.36 -8.43 -13.42
CA LEU A 281 3.23 -7.95 -12.04
C LEU A 281 1.80 -7.50 -11.73
N VAL A 282 1.16 -6.76 -12.65
CA VAL A 282 -0.25 -6.35 -12.52
C VAL A 282 -1.17 -7.57 -12.44
N PHE A 283 -0.95 -8.57 -13.29
CA PHE A 283 -1.73 -9.80 -13.26
C PHE A 283 -1.66 -10.51 -11.90
N SER A 284 -0.44 -10.65 -11.35
CA SER A 284 -0.24 -11.32 -10.06
C SER A 284 -0.89 -10.55 -8.90
N ASN A 285 -0.70 -9.23 -8.86
CA ASN A 285 -1.28 -8.40 -7.80
C ASN A 285 -2.81 -8.28 -7.94
N ARG A 286 -3.35 -8.14 -9.15
CA ARG A 286 -4.81 -8.21 -9.39
C ARG A 286 -5.40 -9.51 -8.85
N ARG A 287 -4.74 -10.65 -9.13
CA ARG A 287 -5.19 -11.97 -8.62
C ARG A 287 -5.16 -12.01 -7.10
N LEU A 288 -4.07 -11.54 -6.46
CA LEU A 288 -3.98 -11.45 -5.00
C LEU A 288 -5.10 -10.56 -4.44
N LEU A 289 -5.23 -9.33 -4.92
CA LEU A 289 -6.23 -8.38 -4.43
C LEU A 289 -7.65 -8.90 -4.60
N ASN A 290 -7.99 -9.46 -5.77
CA ASN A 290 -9.32 -10.03 -6.00
C ASN A 290 -9.66 -11.19 -5.05
N LEU A 291 -8.68 -12.02 -4.68
CA LEU A 291 -8.87 -13.12 -3.74
C LEU A 291 -8.95 -12.63 -2.28
N LEU A 292 -8.35 -11.49 -1.97
CA LEU A 292 -8.45 -10.82 -0.67
C LEU A 292 -9.70 -9.94 -0.54
N MET A 293 -10.46 -9.70 -1.62
CA MET A 293 -11.75 -9.00 -1.53
C MET A 293 -12.79 -9.94 -0.90
N VAL A 294 -13.25 -9.62 0.29
CA VAL A 294 -14.21 -10.39 1.08
C VAL A 294 -15.38 -9.49 1.42
N ASN A 295 -16.59 -9.86 0.97
CA ASN A 295 -17.79 -9.06 1.17
C ASN A 295 -17.66 -7.59 0.73
N GLY A 296 -16.95 -7.34 -0.37
CA GLY A 296 -16.73 -5.99 -0.92
C GLY A 296 -15.64 -5.17 -0.22
N GLU A 297 -14.96 -5.72 0.80
CA GLU A 297 -13.85 -5.07 1.52
C GLU A 297 -12.55 -5.83 1.30
N LEU A 298 -11.43 -5.12 1.15
CA LEU A 298 -10.09 -5.72 1.11
C LEU A 298 -9.70 -6.23 2.50
N SER A 299 -9.37 -7.53 2.59
CA SER A 299 -8.75 -8.11 3.78
C SER A 299 -7.41 -7.44 4.07
N GLN A 300 -7.19 -7.03 5.32
CA GLN A 300 -6.03 -6.26 5.73
C GLN A 300 -4.92 -7.19 6.23
N ILE A 301 -3.79 -7.22 5.53
CA ILE A 301 -2.58 -7.91 5.95
C ILE A 301 -1.51 -6.84 6.11
N GLY A 302 -0.90 -6.73 7.29
CA GLY A 302 0.07 -5.68 7.57
C GLY A 302 -0.55 -4.27 7.54
N ASP A 303 0.26 -3.29 7.25
CA ASP A 303 -0.14 -1.88 7.30
C ASP A 303 -1.12 -1.46 6.21
N ASN A 304 -2.05 -0.61 6.61
CA ASN A 304 -2.91 0.17 5.74
C ASN A 304 -2.78 1.65 6.12
N ASP A 305 -2.00 2.39 5.36
CA ASP A 305 -1.77 3.81 5.58
C ASP A 305 -2.72 4.73 4.80
N SER A 306 -3.70 4.14 4.11
CA SER A 306 -4.66 4.82 3.23
C SER A 306 -4.03 5.53 2.03
N GLY A 307 -2.79 5.21 1.66
CA GLY A 307 -2.10 5.77 0.49
C GLY A 307 -2.75 5.34 -0.83
N ARG A 308 -2.84 6.28 -1.80
CA ARG A 308 -3.44 6.07 -3.13
C ARG A 308 -2.80 6.98 -4.16
N LEU A 309 -2.87 6.57 -5.42
CA LEU A 309 -2.56 7.41 -6.58
C LEU A 309 -3.84 7.78 -7.34
N PHE A 310 -4.79 6.86 -7.49
CA PHE A 310 -6.09 7.11 -8.09
C PHE A 310 -7.13 7.43 -7.03
N TYR A 311 -7.69 8.63 -7.09
CA TYR A 311 -8.64 9.14 -6.10
C TYR A 311 -10.07 9.33 -6.66
N PHE A 312 -10.29 9.08 -7.94
CA PHE A 312 -11.57 9.29 -8.63
C PHE A 312 -12.75 8.60 -7.94
N TYR A 313 -12.55 7.33 -7.56
CA TYR A 313 -13.60 6.48 -6.95
C TYR A 313 -13.34 6.18 -5.47
N HIS A 314 -12.32 6.79 -4.88
CA HIS A 314 -12.02 6.54 -3.48
C HIS A 314 -13.16 7.00 -2.57
N ASP A 315 -13.65 6.07 -1.75
CA ASP A 315 -14.63 6.36 -0.71
C ASP A 315 -13.91 6.66 0.60
N GLU A 316 -13.96 7.92 1.01
CA GLU A 316 -13.37 8.35 2.29
C GLU A 316 -14.07 7.72 3.49
N ASP A 317 -15.30 7.30 3.38
CA ASP A 317 -16.06 6.66 4.45
C ASP A 317 -15.83 5.14 4.48
N ASP A 318 -15.45 4.54 3.35
CA ASP A 318 -15.15 3.11 3.24
C ASP A 318 -13.88 2.79 2.41
N PRO A 319 -12.70 3.08 2.96
CA PRO A 319 -11.43 2.97 2.23
C PRO A 319 -11.00 1.53 1.91
N LEU A 320 -11.70 0.52 2.44
CA LEU A 320 -11.46 -0.88 2.12
C LEU A 320 -12.19 -1.36 0.85
N LYS A 321 -13.13 -0.57 0.33
CA LYS A 321 -13.76 -0.85 -0.97
C LYS A 321 -12.78 -0.59 -2.10
N MET A 322 -12.32 -1.64 -2.75
CA MET A 322 -11.31 -1.57 -3.82
C MET A 322 -11.74 -2.27 -5.11
N ASP A 323 -13.03 -2.57 -5.30
CA ASP A 323 -13.55 -3.15 -6.54
C ASP A 323 -13.23 -2.26 -7.76
N TRP A 324 -13.22 -0.94 -7.56
CA TRP A 324 -12.84 0.02 -8.58
C TRP A 324 -11.42 -0.22 -9.13
N LEU A 325 -10.46 -0.62 -8.29
CA LEU A 325 -9.09 -0.90 -8.74
C LEU A 325 -9.04 -2.15 -9.62
N ILE A 326 -9.78 -3.21 -9.25
CA ILE A 326 -9.89 -4.43 -10.06
C ILE A 326 -10.51 -4.09 -11.42
N ASN A 327 -11.60 -3.31 -11.43
CA ASN A 327 -12.27 -2.89 -12.66
C ASN A 327 -11.36 -2.01 -13.54
N LEU A 328 -10.59 -1.11 -12.93
CA LEU A 328 -9.61 -0.28 -13.64
C LEU A 328 -8.51 -1.14 -14.31
N ILE A 329 -8.00 -2.14 -13.58
CA ILE A 329 -7.01 -3.07 -14.14
C ILE A 329 -7.61 -3.83 -15.33
N ASP A 330 -8.82 -4.37 -15.20
CA ASP A 330 -9.47 -5.15 -16.27
C ASP A 330 -9.75 -4.32 -17.53
N GLN A 331 -9.88 -3.01 -17.40
CA GLN A 331 -10.03 -2.11 -18.53
C GLN A 331 -8.72 -1.90 -19.32
N PHE A 332 -7.59 -1.78 -18.62
CA PHE A 332 -6.32 -1.44 -19.27
C PHE A 332 -5.44 -2.64 -19.60
N PHE A 333 -5.78 -3.83 -19.08
CA PHE A 333 -4.98 -5.04 -19.27
C PHE A 333 -5.84 -6.18 -19.78
N ASN A 334 -5.36 -6.87 -20.82
CA ASN A 334 -5.99 -8.09 -21.33
C ASN A 334 -5.23 -9.32 -20.81
N PHE A 335 -5.90 -10.15 -20.02
CA PHE A 335 -5.33 -11.36 -19.41
C PHE A 335 -5.82 -12.68 -20.04
N GLU A 336 -6.58 -12.65 -21.14
CA GLU A 336 -7.24 -13.83 -21.72
C GLU A 336 -6.30 -15.01 -22.04
N ASN A 337 -5.01 -14.75 -22.25
CA ASN A 337 -4.01 -15.76 -22.59
C ASN A 337 -2.87 -15.89 -21.56
N LYS A 338 -2.97 -15.27 -20.37
CA LYS A 338 -1.91 -15.37 -19.37
C LYS A 338 -2.10 -16.61 -18.51
N ASN A 339 -1.20 -17.58 -18.67
CA ASN A 339 -1.17 -18.76 -17.81
C ASN A 339 -0.94 -18.34 -16.35
N LEU A 340 -1.71 -18.94 -15.48
CA LEU A 340 -1.50 -18.87 -14.02
C LEU A 340 -0.05 -19.26 -13.73
N ILE A 341 0.62 -18.49 -12.88
CA ILE A 341 1.92 -18.90 -12.34
C ILE A 341 1.68 -20.24 -11.66
N GLU A 342 2.34 -21.29 -12.17
CA GLU A 342 2.23 -22.63 -11.58
C GLU A 342 2.58 -22.53 -10.09
N VAL A 343 1.71 -23.10 -9.27
CA VAL A 343 2.01 -23.27 -7.85
C VAL A 343 3.28 -24.11 -7.76
N PRO A 344 4.39 -23.58 -7.22
CA PRO A 344 5.60 -24.37 -7.08
C PRO A 344 5.25 -25.66 -6.33
N ASN A 345 5.78 -26.81 -6.79
CA ASN A 345 5.73 -28.03 -6.01
C ASN A 345 6.33 -27.75 -4.63
N LEU A 346 5.47 -27.54 -3.64
CA LEU A 346 5.88 -27.18 -2.30
C LEU A 346 6.59 -28.40 -1.69
N LYS A 347 7.82 -28.21 -1.25
CA LYS A 347 8.62 -29.27 -0.61
C LYS A 347 7.86 -29.75 0.62
N ASN A 348 7.65 -31.05 0.68
CA ASN A 348 7.09 -31.72 1.85
C ASN A 348 8.21 -31.98 2.85
N ASP A 349 8.47 -31.03 3.73
CA ASP A 349 9.33 -31.28 4.89
C ASP A 349 8.47 -31.95 5.95
N SER A 350 8.64 -33.27 6.14
CA SER A 350 7.98 -33.97 7.24
C SER A 350 8.66 -33.65 8.56
N ILE A 351 7.89 -33.13 9.51
CA ILE A 351 8.34 -32.95 10.89
C ILE A 351 7.50 -33.84 11.81
N ASP A 352 8.17 -34.53 12.73
CA ASP A 352 7.50 -35.28 13.79
C ASP A 352 7.13 -34.34 14.95
N LEU A 353 5.83 -34.05 15.09
CA LEU A 353 5.28 -33.20 16.14
C LEU A 353 4.79 -33.97 17.37
N THR A 354 4.97 -35.30 17.44
CA THR A 354 4.44 -36.14 18.53
C THR A 354 5.06 -35.84 19.89
N SER A 355 6.28 -35.31 19.92
CA SER A 355 7.00 -34.90 21.14
C SER A 355 6.73 -33.46 21.58
N PHE A 356 5.95 -32.68 20.81
CA PHE A 356 5.67 -31.28 21.12
C PHE A 356 4.42 -31.15 22.00
N SER A 357 4.42 -30.12 22.87
CA SER A 357 3.19 -29.70 23.54
C SER A 357 2.19 -29.22 22.49
N ARG A 358 0.96 -29.69 22.61
CA ARG A 358 -0.12 -29.43 21.63
C ARG A 358 -1.29 -28.72 22.29
N VAL A 359 -1.86 -27.76 21.57
CA VAL A 359 -3.13 -27.12 21.90
C VAL A 359 -4.04 -27.16 20.67
N ASP A 360 -5.28 -27.61 20.88
CA ASP A 360 -6.32 -27.57 19.86
C ASP A 360 -7.25 -26.37 20.10
N HIS A 361 -7.63 -25.71 19.03
CA HIS A 361 -8.54 -24.57 19.06
C HIS A 361 -9.98 -25.01 18.76
N PRO A 362 -11.01 -24.17 19.07
CA PRO A 362 -12.39 -24.46 18.71
C PRO A 362 -12.56 -24.75 17.23
N LEU A 363 -13.43 -25.67 16.90
CA LEU A 363 -13.76 -26.04 15.53
C LEU A 363 -14.39 -24.85 14.79
N ILE A 364 -13.95 -24.63 13.55
CA ILE A 364 -14.58 -23.68 12.62
C ILE A 364 -15.39 -24.49 11.60
N ILE A 365 -16.68 -24.20 11.48
CA ILE A 365 -17.56 -24.78 10.47
C ILE A 365 -17.72 -23.74 9.37
N ILE A 366 -17.26 -24.04 8.16
CA ILE A 366 -17.24 -23.05 7.09
C ILE A 366 -17.64 -23.61 5.72
N PHE A 367 -16.88 -24.53 5.14
CA PHE A 367 -17.10 -24.93 3.75
C PHE A 367 -18.24 -25.93 3.64
N GLN A 368 -19.42 -25.40 3.30
CA GLN A 368 -20.60 -26.24 2.99
C GLN A 368 -20.59 -26.75 1.55
N ASN A 369 -19.80 -26.08 0.66
CA ASN A 369 -19.66 -26.38 -0.75
C ASN A 369 -18.20 -26.63 -1.13
N ASP A 370 -17.97 -26.97 -2.40
CA ASP A 370 -16.62 -27.09 -2.93
C ASP A 370 -15.84 -25.78 -2.80
N PHE A 371 -14.60 -25.88 -2.37
CA PHE A 371 -13.67 -24.78 -2.23
C PHE A 371 -12.39 -25.03 -3.02
N ASN A 372 -11.67 -23.97 -3.31
CA ASN A 372 -10.37 -23.98 -3.95
C ASN A 372 -9.29 -23.42 -3.03
N LEU A 373 -8.07 -23.93 -3.18
CA LEU A 373 -6.87 -23.39 -2.54
C LEU A 373 -6.12 -22.49 -3.53
N TYR A 374 -5.84 -21.27 -3.11
CA TYR A 374 -5.02 -20.30 -3.83
C TYR A 374 -3.79 -19.97 -3.00
N THR A 375 -2.64 -19.81 -3.66
CA THR A 375 -1.37 -19.64 -2.96
C THR A 375 -0.55 -18.49 -3.53
N PHE A 376 0.09 -17.74 -2.63
CA PHE A 376 1.10 -16.72 -2.91
C PHE A 376 2.25 -16.94 -1.93
N PRO A 377 3.14 -17.89 -2.22
CA PRO A 377 4.10 -18.39 -1.24
C PRO A 377 5.18 -17.36 -0.90
N ASP A 378 5.56 -16.48 -1.83
CA ASP A 378 6.55 -15.43 -1.56
C ASP A 378 5.92 -14.30 -0.72
N PHE A 379 4.69 -13.89 -1.04
CA PHE A 379 3.91 -12.99 -0.17
C PHE A 379 3.58 -13.65 1.17
N GLY A 380 3.43 -14.97 1.19
CA GLY A 380 3.15 -15.79 2.37
C GLY A 380 1.69 -15.79 2.79
N ILE A 381 0.76 -15.89 1.84
CA ILE A 381 -0.67 -16.06 2.12
C ILE A 381 -1.22 -17.26 1.37
N PHE A 382 -2.03 -18.06 2.09
CA PHE A 382 -2.71 -19.24 1.59
C PHE A 382 -4.19 -19.06 1.84
N ILE A 383 -5.02 -19.17 0.78
CA ILE A 383 -6.43 -18.79 0.79
C ILE A 383 -7.27 -19.98 0.35
N TRP A 384 -8.21 -20.39 1.16
CA TRP A 384 -9.30 -21.30 0.81
C TRP A 384 -10.58 -20.50 0.62
N ARG A 385 -11.21 -20.67 -0.51
CA ARG A 385 -12.40 -19.90 -0.88
C ARG A 385 -13.30 -20.71 -1.78
N ASN A 386 -14.62 -20.64 -1.55
CA ASN A 386 -15.59 -21.19 -2.49
C ASN A 386 -15.76 -20.31 -3.73
N ASN A 387 -16.40 -20.83 -4.76
CA ASN A 387 -16.48 -20.16 -6.07
C ASN A 387 -17.28 -18.86 -6.06
N ASP A 388 -18.31 -18.75 -5.21
CA ASP A 388 -19.14 -17.55 -5.09
C ASP A 388 -18.59 -16.52 -4.11
N GLY A 389 -17.52 -16.87 -3.40
CA GLY A 389 -16.83 -15.97 -2.46
C GLY A 389 -17.55 -15.74 -1.14
N SER A 390 -18.64 -16.46 -0.86
CA SER A 390 -19.40 -16.35 0.40
C SER A 390 -18.67 -16.95 1.61
N GLU A 391 -17.66 -17.79 1.35
CA GLU A 391 -16.84 -18.45 2.36
C GLU A 391 -15.37 -18.21 2.05
N TYR A 392 -14.65 -17.72 3.05
CA TYR A 392 -13.24 -17.37 2.94
C TYR A 392 -12.49 -17.78 4.21
N PHE A 393 -11.36 -18.41 4.02
CA PHE A 393 -10.41 -18.74 5.06
C PHE A 393 -8.99 -18.49 4.55
N SER A 394 -8.15 -17.89 5.35
CA SER A 394 -6.75 -17.68 4.98
C SER A 394 -5.81 -17.91 6.15
N VAL A 395 -4.57 -18.20 5.86
CA VAL A 395 -3.47 -18.25 6.83
C VAL A 395 -2.25 -17.48 6.30
N ARG A 396 -1.67 -16.66 7.15
CA ARG A 396 -0.43 -15.92 6.90
C ARG A 396 0.78 -16.78 7.30
N CYS A 397 1.69 -17.08 6.37
CA CYS A 397 2.94 -17.78 6.66
C CYS A 397 3.96 -17.56 5.54
N GLY A 398 4.92 -16.70 5.76
CA GLY A 398 5.96 -16.39 4.76
C GLY A 398 6.82 -15.22 5.15
N GLN A 399 7.33 -14.50 4.15
CA GLN A 399 8.21 -13.37 4.40
C GLN A 399 7.47 -12.25 5.14
N ILE A 400 8.16 -11.60 6.09
CA ILE A 400 7.63 -10.42 6.80
C ILE A 400 7.75 -9.14 5.95
N GLY A 401 8.26 -9.26 4.73
CA GLY A 401 8.36 -8.16 3.78
C GLY A 401 9.65 -7.35 3.88
N GLN A 402 9.91 -6.56 2.84
CA GLN A 402 11.06 -5.66 2.74
C GLN A 402 12.40 -6.36 3.03
N ASN A 403 12.59 -7.56 2.47
CA ASN A 403 13.78 -8.41 2.72
C ASN A 403 14.00 -8.68 4.21
N SER A 404 12.95 -9.08 4.92
CA SER A 404 12.95 -9.43 6.37
C SER A 404 13.20 -8.24 7.30
N VAL A 405 12.99 -6.98 6.84
CA VAL A 405 12.94 -5.80 7.72
C VAL A 405 11.57 -5.65 8.37
N GLY A 406 10.50 -5.97 7.63
CA GLY A 406 9.13 -5.96 8.13
C GLY A 406 8.63 -4.56 8.51
N GLY A 407 8.95 -3.53 7.70
CA GLY A 407 8.54 -2.15 7.98
C GLY A 407 7.02 -1.98 8.04
N HIS A 408 6.31 -2.73 7.18
CA HIS A 408 4.84 -2.72 7.10
C HIS A 408 4.20 -4.03 7.57
N ALA A 409 4.97 -4.93 8.20
CA ALA A 409 4.44 -6.18 8.73
C ALA A 409 3.94 -6.04 10.17
N HIS A 410 3.04 -6.94 10.53
CA HIS A 410 2.54 -7.13 11.89
C HIS A 410 3.09 -8.45 12.48
N TYR A 411 2.88 -8.68 13.77
CA TYR A 411 3.19 -9.96 14.42
C TYR A 411 2.10 -11.00 14.11
N ASP A 412 1.80 -11.17 12.82
CA ASP A 412 0.66 -11.89 12.26
C ASP A 412 1.02 -13.26 11.65
N GLN A 413 2.28 -13.70 11.77
CA GLN A 413 2.66 -15.02 11.26
C GLN A 413 1.82 -16.14 11.90
N LEU A 414 1.37 -17.06 11.06
CA LEU A 414 0.43 -18.12 11.41
C LEU A 414 -0.98 -17.62 11.83
N SER A 415 -1.28 -16.32 11.67
CA SER A 415 -2.62 -15.81 11.88
C SER A 415 -3.56 -16.28 10.79
N ILE A 416 -4.84 -16.43 11.18
CA ILE A 416 -5.92 -16.76 10.25
C ILE A 416 -6.88 -15.59 10.11
N GLU A 417 -7.55 -15.55 8.96
CA GLU A 417 -8.80 -14.83 8.79
C GLU A 417 -9.89 -15.78 8.34
N CYS A 418 -11.11 -15.54 8.74
CA CYS A 418 -12.23 -16.40 8.39
C CYS A 418 -13.54 -15.61 8.27
N PHE A 419 -14.20 -15.75 7.13
CA PHE A 419 -15.50 -15.16 6.84
C PHE A 419 -16.47 -16.26 6.39
N THR A 420 -17.61 -16.35 7.03
CA THR A 420 -18.67 -17.33 6.74
C THR A 420 -20.03 -16.81 7.21
N GLU A 421 -21.12 -17.26 6.61
CA GLU A 421 -22.49 -16.85 6.96
C GLU A 421 -22.69 -15.32 7.00
N GLY A 422 -22.00 -14.60 6.09
CA GLY A 422 -22.09 -13.15 5.99
C GLY A 422 -21.37 -12.35 7.09
N LYS A 423 -20.53 -12.98 7.91
CA LYS A 423 -19.81 -12.33 9.01
C LYS A 423 -18.36 -12.80 9.14
N TRP A 424 -17.53 -11.92 9.66
CA TRP A 424 -16.18 -12.27 10.09
C TRP A 424 -16.22 -13.01 11.43
N ILE A 425 -15.55 -14.13 11.50
CA ILE A 425 -15.31 -14.87 12.75
C ILE A 425 -13.85 -14.81 13.20
N ALA A 426 -12.94 -14.45 12.29
CA ALA A 426 -11.57 -14.04 12.57
C ALA A 426 -11.18 -13.00 11.53
N ARG A 427 -10.67 -11.85 11.94
CA ARG A 427 -10.32 -10.74 11.06
C ARG A 427 -9.07 -10.02 11.56
N ASP A 428 -8.23 -9.53 10.64
CA ASP A 428 -7.13 -8.63 10.97
C ASP A 428 -7.66 -7.28 11.50
N PRO A 429 -7.06 -6.71 12.55
CA PRO A 429 -7.55 -5.46 13.15
C PRO A 429 -7.25 -4.21 12.31
N GLY A 430 -6.36 -4.29 11.31
CA GLY A 430 -5.83 -3.16 10.56
C GLY A 430 -4.69 -2.45 11.29
N THR A 431 -4.42 -1.19 10.93
CA THR A 431 -3.20 -0.47 11.32
C THR A 431 -3.34 0.46 12.51
N GLY A 432 -4.48 1.13 12.63
CA GLY A 432 -4.70 2.18 13.64
C GLY A 432 -3.97 3.48 13.31
N THR A 433 -2.71 3.61 13.70
CA THR A 433 -1.88 4.81 13.52
C THR A 433 -0.40 4.46 13.35
N TYR A 434 0.46 5.46 13.13
CA TYR A 434 1.93 5.28 13.04
C TYR A 434 2.67 6.02 14.16
N THR A 435 3.34 7.13 13.80
CA THR A 435 4.38 7.78 14.61
C THR A 435 3.85 8.68 15.72
N ASP A 436 2.64 9.15 15.63
CA ASP A 436 2.02 10.05 16.60
C ASP A 436 1.56 9.33 17.89
N ASP A 437 1.21 8.04 17.78
CA ASP A 437 0.84 7.19 18.91
C ASP A 437 1.45 5.79 18.79
N ILE A 438 2.71 5.67 19.22
CA ILE A 438 3.47 4.40 19.19
C ILE A 438 2.77 3.31 20.01
N LYS A 439 2.06 3.64 21.07
CA LYS A 439 1.34 2.65 21.87
C LYS A 439 0.20 2.03 21.07
N THR A 440 -0.67 2.83 20.49
CA THR A 440 -1.76 2.33 19.62
C THR A 440 -1.18 1.59 18.41
N ARG A 441 -0.11 2.10 17.77
CA ARG A 441 0.61 1.40 16.69
C ARG A 441 1.03 -0.01 17.11
N ASN A 442 1.66 -0.15 18.28
CA ASN A 442 2.16 -1.43 18.78
C ASN A 442 1.04 -2.37 19.24
N GLU A 443 -0.08 -1.83 19.73
CA GLU A 443 -1.27 -2.63 20.01
C GLU A 443 -1.79 -3.29 18.74
N PHE A 444 -2.05 -2.51 17.68
CA PHE A 444 -2.62 -3.01 16.43
C PHE A 444 -1.73 -4.06 15.75
N ARG A 445 -0.42 -3.88 15.73
CA ARG A 445 0.50 -4.85 15.13
C ARG A 445 0.89 -6.03 16.04
N SER A 446 0.37 -6.10 17.28
CA SER A 446 0.77 -7.14 18.23
C SER A 446 0.10 -8.49 17.97
N MET A 447 0.74 -9.61 18.37
CA MET A 447 0.16 -10.96 18.30
C MET A 447 -1.22 -11.04 18.97
N LYS A 448 -1.49 -10.26 20.01
CA LYS A 448 -2.75 -10.29 20.77
C LYS A 448 -3.94 -9.79 19.96
N PHE A 449 -3.69 -8.98 18.94
CA PHE A 449 -4.71 -8.41 18.05
C PHE A 449 -4.94 -9.26 16.79
N HIS A 450 -4.13 -10.31 16.60
CA HIS A 450 -4.22 -11.22 15.45
C HIS A 450 -4.62 -12.62 15.90
N TRP A 451 -5.30 -13.36 15.03
CA TRP A 451 -5.73 -14.75 15.26
C TRP A 451 -4.60 -15.75 14.98
N GLY A 452 -3.39 -15.43 15.45
CA GLY A 452 -2.20 -16.26 15.40
C GLY A 452 -2.14 -17.28 16.54
N PRO A 453 -0.99 -17.91 16.81
CA PRO A 453 -0.81 -18.75 17.97
C PRO A 453 -1.02 -17.98 19.27
N ASN A 454 -1.83 -18.47 20.18
CA ASN A 454 -2.03 -17.89 21.51
C ASN A 454 -0.96 -18.45 22.46
N ALA A 455 0.11 -17.68 22.70
CA ALA A 455 1.32 -18.14 23.37
C ALA A 455 1.84 -17.14 24.39
N ASP A 456 2.54 -17.62 25.42
CA ASP A 456 3.19 -16.78 26.44
C ASP A 456 4.55 -16.26 25.94
N ILE A 457 4.52 -15.36 24.95
CA ILE A 457 5.72 -14.74 24.40
C ILE A 457 6.03 -13.45 25.15
N LYS A 458 7.22 -13.39 25.74
CA LYS A 458 7.73 -12.18 26.39
C LYS A 458 8.40 -11.28 25.35
N PHE A 459 7.70 -10.25 24.90
CA PHE A 459 8.30 -9.21 24.09
C PHE A 459 9.01 -8.17 24.98
N PRO A 460 10.04 -7.48 24.44
CA PRO A 460 10.63 -6.32 25.10
C PRO A 460 9.58 -5.21 25.40
N LYS A 461 10.01 -4.18 26.13
CA LYS A 461 9.13 -3.03 26.40
C LYS A 461 8.78 -2.30 25.11
N GLU A 462 7.58 -1.73 25.05
CA GLU A 462 7.09 -0.97 23.88
C GLU A 462 8.06 0.12 23.40
N SER A 463 8.81 0.74 24.31
CA SER A 463 9.82 1.75 23.98
C SER A 463 11.03 1.23 23.17
N GLU A 464 11.18 -0.09 23.06
CA GLU A 464 12.24 -0.75 22.30
C GLU A 464 11.78 -1.17 20.90
N PHE A 465 10.50 -0.96 20.58
CA PHE A 465 9.96 -1.26 19.26
C PHE A 465 10.22 -0.12 18.28
N ASP A 466 10.79 -0.44 17.14
CA ASP A 466 10.88 0.46 16.00
C ASP A 466 9.51 0.53 15.29
N CYS A 467 9.07 1.74 14.90
CA CYS A 467 7.79 1.94 14.23
C CYS A 467 7.73 1.23 12.87
N PHE A 468 8.84 1.17 12.15
CA PHE A 468 8.94 0.62 10.79
C PHE A 468 9.95 -0.52 10.68
N LYS A 469 10.07 -1.32 11.74
CA LYS A 469 10.87 -2.54 11.76
C LYS A 469 10.27 -3.57 12.70
N LEU A 470 10.28 -4.82 12.26
CA LEU A 470 9.80 -5.95 13.05
C LEU A 470 10.98 -6.77 13.57
N ASN A 471 11.45 -6.46 14.78
CA ASN A 471 12.71 -7.00 15.31
C ASN A 471 12.61 -8.39 15.94
N TYR A 472 11.41 -8.82 16.35
CA TYR A 472 11.20 -9.99 17.23
C TYR A 472 10.37 -11.08 16.56
N MET A 473 10.30 -11.08 15.24
CA MET A 473 9.66 -12.12 14.45
C MET A 473 10.54 -12.43 13.23
N GLU A 474 10.63 -13.71 12.90
CA GLU A 474 11.30 -14.17 11.68
C GLU A 474 10.26 -14.49 10.60
N ASP A 475 10.73 -14.62 9.35
CA ASP A 475 9.92 -15.11 8.25
C ASP A 475 9.27 -16.45 8.60
N GLY A 476 7.98 -16.59 8.32
CA GLY A 476 7.26 -17.85 8.44
C GLY A 476 7.78 -18.87 7.42
N LYS A 477 7.72 -20.14 7.79
CA LYS A 477 8.12 -21.25 6.91
C LYS A 477 6.94 -22.17 6.67
N LEU A 478 6.51 -22.25 5.43
CA LEU A 478 5.61 -23.31 4.99
C LEU A 478 6.37 -24.66 4.98
N LEU A 479 5.81 -25.66 5.64
CA LEU A 479 6.39 -27.02 5.77
C LEU A 479 5.61 -28.02 4.93
N PHE A 480 4.28 -27.92 4.92
CA PHE A 480 3.42 -28.79 4.14
C PHE A 480 2.17 -28.04 3.69
N LEU A 481 1.72 -28.30 2.47
CA LEU A 481 0.45 -27.79 1.96
C LEU A 481 -0.15 -28.72 0.92
N ASP A 482 -1.41 -29.03 1.08
CA ASP A 482 -2.30 -29.55 0.04
C ASP A 482 -3.69 -28.90 0.15
N LYS A 483 -4.66 -29.37 -0.62
CA LYS A 483 -6.01 -28.78 -0.60
C LYS A 483 -6.65 -28.80 0.81
N ASN A 484 -6.36 -29.81 1.60
CA ASN A 484 -7.01 -30.04 2.89
C ASN A 484 -6.09 -29.85 4.09
N ASN A 485 -4.80 -29.66 3.89
CA ASN A 485 -3.84 -29.62 4.97
C ASN A 485 -2.85 -28.47 4.80
N PHE A 486 -2.55 -27.79 5.90
CA PHE A 486 -1.49 -26.81 6.01
C PHE A 486 -0.65 -27.12 7.25
N LEU A 487 0.66 -27.01 7.14
CA LEU A 487 1.60 -26.97 8.25
C LEU A 487 2.61 -25.87 8.00
N GLY A 488 2.67 -24.93 8.93
CA GLY A 488 3.66 -23.84 8.92
C GLY A 488 4.34 -23.65 10.26
N SER A 489 5.43 -22.91 10.28
CA SER A 489 6.12 -22.52 11.50
C SER A 489 6.54 -21.06 11.46
N ALA A 490 6.60 -20.42 12.64
CA ALA A 490 7.14 -19.08 12.82
C ALA A 490 7.95 -19.00 14.12
N VAL A 491 8.84 -18.01 14.21
CA VAL A 491 9.64 -17.74 15.39
C VAL A 491 9.28 -16.35 15.91
N PHE A 492 8.84 -16.29 17.17
CA PHE A 492 8.48 -15.06 17.87
C PHE A 492 9.40 -14.89 19.07
N ASN A 493 10.25 -13.87 19.03
CA ASN A 493 11.27 -13.61 20.05
C ASN A 493 12.05 -14.85 20.49
N GLY A 494 12.53 -15.63 19.51
CA GLY A 494 13.28 -16.85 19.71
C GLY A 494 12.45 -18.10 20.03
N ASN A 495 11.13 -17.98 20.20
CA ASN A 495 10.25 -19.11 20.46
C ASN A 495 9.62 -19.62 19.17
N LYS A 496 9.87 -20.86 18.83
CA LYS A 496 9.36 -21.49 17.61
C LYS A 496 8.01 -22.15 17.87
N ILE A 497 7.04 -21.81 17.01
CA ILE A 497 5.69 -22.34 17.06
C ILE A 497 5.35 -22.93 15.69
N TYR A 498 4.63 -24.06 15.70
CA TYR A 498 4.07 -24.69 14.51
C TYR A 498 2.56 -24.61 14.59
N ARG A 499 1.91 -24.31 13.45
CA ARG A 499 0.45 -24.39 13.31
C ARG A 499 0.11 -25.40 12.23
N LYS A 500 -0.72 -26.37 12.60
CA LYS A 500 -1.34 -27.35 11.70
C LYS A 500 -2.80 -27.00 11.50
N ILE A 501 -3.23 -26.98 10.25
CA ILE A 501 -4.64 -26.80 9.87
C ILE A 501 -5.04 -28.00 9.03
N VAL A 502 -6.20 -28.59 9.36
CA VAL A 502 -6.79 -29.71 8.62
C VAL A 502 -8.24 -29.38 8.29
N ILE A 503 -8.62 -29.55 7.03
CA ILE A 503 -9.99 -29.35 6.56
C ILE A 503 -10.63 -30.73 6.30
N GLU A 504 -11.60 -31.08 7.12
CA GLU A 504 -12.32 -32.35 7.04
C GLU A 504 -13.83 -32.11 6.98
N ASN A 505 -14.48 -32.59 5.92
CA ASN A 505 -15.93 -32.42 5.71
C ASN A 505 -16.40 -30.95 5.86
N GLY A 506 -15.59 -30.00 5.35
CA GLY A 506 -15.88 -28.59 5.46
C GLY A 506 -15.58 -27.95 6.82
N ASN A 507 -15.09 -28.71 7.79
CA ASN A 507 -14.69 -28.20 9.10
C ASN A 507 -13.19 -27.96 9.15
N ILE A 508 -12.78 -26.87 9.78
CA ILE A 508 -11.37 -26.51 9.96
C ILE A 508 -10.96 -26.83 11.41
N LEU A 509 -9.97 -27.70 11.52
CA LEU A 509 -9.32 -28.05 12.78
C LEU A 509 -7.96 -27.37 12.81
N ILE A 510 -7.69 -26.61 13.86
CA ILE A 510 -6.44 -25.87 14.05
C ILE A 510 -5.77 -26.35 15.32
N SER A 511 -4.49 -26.73 15.20
CA SER A 511 -3.66 -27.15 16.33
C SER A 511 -2.33 -26.42 16.31
N ASP A 512 -1.91 -25.89 17.45
CA ASP A 512 -0.60 -25.29 17.66
C ASP A 512 0.32 -26.20 18.46
N PHE A 513 1.62 -26.17 18.14
CA PHE A 513 2.63 -27.00 18.78
C PHE A 513 3.87 -26.16 19.10
N SER A 514 4.42 -26.32 20.31
CA SER A 514 5.69 -25.72 20.71
C SER A 514 6.29 -26.49 21.88
N ASN A 515 7.62 -26.47 22.00
CA ASN A 515 8.34 -26.85 23.22
C ASN A 515 9.06 -25.64 23.86
N ASP A 516 9.02 -24.48 23.22
CA ASP A 516 9.75 -23.26 23.63
C ASP A 516 8.90 -22.35 24.51
N THR A 517 7.57 -22.46 24.43
CA THR A 517 6.63 -21.60 25.15
C THR A 517 5.33 -22.33 25.49
N ASN A 518 4.62 -21.82 26.49
CA ASN A 518 3.26 -22.30 26.80
C ASN A 518 2.28 -21.80 25.73
N LEU A 519 1.42 -22.69 25.29
CA LEU A 519 0.34 -22.44 24.35
C LEU A 519 -1.01 -22.50 25.07
N TYR A 520 -1.97 -21.69 24.60
CA TYR A 520 -3.31 -21.64 25.16
C TYR A 520 -4.36 -21.76 24.05
N PRO A 521 -5.48 -22.48 24.26
CA PRO A 521 -6.56 -22.50 23.29
C PRO A 521 -7.28 -21.14 23.27
N TYR A 522 -7.85 -20.77 22.15
CA TYR A 522 -8.91 -19.78 22.11
C TYR A 522 -10.16 -20.32 22.80
N GLN A 523 -10.94 -19.49 23.46
CA GLN A 523 -12.22 -19.91 24.06
C GLN A 523 -13.31 -19.99 23.00
N SER A 524 -13.32 -19.03 22.08
CA SER A 524 -14.20 -18.98 20.91
C SER A 524 -13.53 -18.16 19.80
N TRP A 525 -14.04 -18.30 18.59
CA TRP A 525 -13.73 -17.40 17.49
C TRP A 525 -14.73 -16.23 17.49
N GLY A 526 -14.31 -15.03 17.08
CA GLY A 526 -15.19 -13.85 17.01
C GLY A 526 -15.19 -12.95 18.25
N GLU A 527 -14.76 -13.45 19.39
CA GLU A 527 -14.60 -12.67 20.61
C GLU A 527 -13.14 -12.75 21.08
N LEU A 528 -12.34 -11.73 20.77
CA LEU A 528 -11.06 -11.54 21.46
C LEU A 528 -11.36 -11.12 22.90
N ASN A 529 -11.31 -12.10 23.83
CA ASN A 529 -11.35 -12.00 25.28
C ASN A 529 -12.21 -10.88 25.88
N GLU A 530 -13.17 -11.24 26.75
CA GLU A 530 -13.91 -10.35 27.65
C GLU A 530 -12.95 -9.41 28.43
N GLY A 531 -12.62 -8.28 27.87
CA GLY A 531 -11.72 -7.30 28.50
C GLY A 531 -10.92 -6.47 27.51
N ILE A 532 -10.71 -6.95 26.28
CA ILE A 532 -10.16 -6.15 25.19
C ILE A 532 -11.32 -5.93 24.22
N LYS A 533 -11.93 -4.75 24.24
CA LYS A 533 -12.83 -4.34 23.16
C LYS A 533 -12.06 -4.50 21.85
N PHE A 534 -12.57 -5.31 20.93
CA PHE A 534 -12.01 -5.45 19.60
C PHE A 534 -11.96 -4.07 18.96
N LYS A 535 -10.76 -3.54 18.79
CA LYS A 535 -10.53 -2.32 18.03
C LYS A 535 -10.31 -2.74 16.59
N PHE A 536 -11.03 -2.15 15.67
CA PHE A 536 -10.88 -2.35 14.25
C PHE A 536 -10.58 -1.02 13.58
N SER A 537 -9.63 -1.01 12.66
CA SER A 537 -9.28 0.17 11.89
C SER A 537 -9.50 -0.10 10.40
N LYS A 538 -10.39 0.65 9.77
CA LYS A 538 -10.61 0.59 8.32
C LYS A 538 -9.47 1.24 7.51
N GLY A 539 -8.56 1.92 8.14
CA GLY A 539 -7.45 2.63 7.54
C GLY A 539 -6.77 3.55 8.54
N TYR A 540 -5.87 4.39 8.07
CA TYR A 540 -5.08 5.28 8.91
C TYR A 540 -5.96 6.21 9.76
N LYS A 541 -5.74 6.21 11.09
CA LYS A 541 -6.51 6.99 12.10
C LYS A 541 -8.02 6.72 12.13
N ARG A 542 -8.52 5.63 11.56
CA ARG A 542 -9.94 5.26 11.52
C ARG A 542 -10.20 4.08 12.44
N ILE A 543 -10.11 4.31 13.73
CA ILE A 543 -10.30 3.31 14.78
C ILE A 543 -11.74 3.40 15.27
N ASN A 544 -12.48 2.29 15.19
CA ASN A 544 -13.85 2.12 15.71
C ASN A 544 -13.82 1.63 17.15
#